data_a93bbc52f4f859dd7ca5dceee9811171
#
_entry.id   a93bbc52f4f859dd7ca5dceee9811171
#
_cell.length_a   1.000
_cell.length_b   1.000
_cell.length_c   1.000
_cell.angle_alpha   90.00
_cell.angle_beta   90.00
_cell.angle_gamma   90.00
#
_symmetry.space_group_name_H-M   'P 1'
#
loop_
_entity.id
_entity.type
_entity.pdbx_description
1 polymer ?
#
loop_
_entity_poly.entity_id
_entity_poly.type
_entity_poly.pdbx_seq_one_letter_code
_entity_poly.pdbx_strand_id
1 'polypeptide(L)'
;MFSDIMNTSIFIMLITIVSLSRQSSENIMLLNSMIMKTENRWRIVNDGVMGGLSSSKAIVESNKIIFSGNVSLENNGGFASLRSPVKDYNFEEYSGLELKINGDGKRYSISMKETTYFSGYFFTSTFETKKDEW
;
A
#
# COMPACT_ATOMS: atom_id res chain seq x y z
N MET A 1 -2.39 2.81 38.97
CA MET A 1 -3.33 2.14 38.05
C MET A 1 -3.24 2.89 36.71
N PHE A 2 -2.24 2.52 35.91
CA PHE A 2 -2.06 3.07 34.57
C PHE A 2 -2.91 2.22 33.64
N SER A 3 -3.93 2.82 33.04
CA SER A 3 -4.70 2.21 31.98
C SER A 3 -3.77 2.03 30.76
N ASP A 4 -3.48 0.81 30.42
CA ASP A 4 -2.88 0.46 29.12
C ASP A 4 -3.81 0.97 28.04
N ILE A 5 -3.45 2.11 27.48
CA ILE A 5 -4.07 2.61 26.25
C ILE A 5 -3.63 1.60 25.18
N MET A 6 -4.54 0.70 24.84
CA MET A 6 -4.38 -0.20 23.71
C MET A 6 -4.01 0.66 22.49
N ASN A 7 -2.74 0.59 22.10
CA ASN A 7 -2.20 1.39 21.01
C ASN A 7 -2.61 0.77 19.66
N THR A 8 -3.91 0.83 19.41
CA THR A 8 -4.55 0.29 18.22
C THR A 8 -4.94 1.44 17.32
N SER A 9 -4.41 1.47 16.13
CA SER A 9 -4.65 2.54 15.15
C SER A 9 -5.50 2.04 14.00
N ILE A 10 -6.72 2.55 13.88
CA ILE A 10 -7.59 2.33 12.72
C ILE A 10 -7.10 3.23 11.58
N PHE A 11 -6.96 2.68 10.39
CA PHE A 11 -6.59 3.44 9.20
C PHE A 11 -7.52 3.17 8.02
N ILE A 12 -7.70 4.20 7.19
CA ILE A 12 -8.39 4.10 5.90
C ILE A 12 -7.54 4.86 4.89
N MET A 13 -7.21 4.21 3.80
CA MET A 13 -6.47 4.80 2.69
C MET A 13 -7.13 4.46 1.36
N LEU A 14 -7.39 5.47 0.56
CA LEU A 14 -7.93 5.34 -0.79
C LEU A 14 -6.80 5.55 -1.80
N ILE A 15 -6.50 4.53 -2.58
CA ILE A 15 -5.51 4.59 -3.66
C ILE A 15 -6.28 4.58 -4.98
N THR A 16 -6.22 5.68 -5.74
CA THR A 16 -6.98 5.76 -6.99
C THR A 16 -6.15 5.60 -8.24
N ILE A 17 -4.92 6.08 -8.22
CA ILE A 17 -4.04 6.05 -9.37
C ILE A 17 -2.64 5.70 -8.92
N VAL A 18 -2.07 4.70 -9.57
CA VAL A 18 -0.63 4.47 -9.57
C VAL A 18 -0.18 4.56 -11.01
N SER A 19 0.62 5.54 -11.31
CA SER A 19 1.15 5.78 -12.65
C SER A 19 2.66 5.92 -12.63
N LEU A 20 3.29 5.56 -13.74
CA LEU A 20 4.70 5.80 -13.98
C LEU A 20 4.84 7.09 -14.81
N SER A 21 5.63 8.03 -14.31
CA SER A 21 5.94 9.27 -15.03
C SER A 21 7.07 9.01 -16.02
N ARG A 22 6.83 9.25 -17.30
CA ARG A 22 7.84 9.18 -18.35
C ARG A 22 8.52 10.55 -18.54
N GLN A 23 9.79 10.55 -18.94
CA GLN A 23 10.56 11.78 -19.23
C GLN A 23 10.00 12.61 -20.40
N SER A 24 9.11 12.03 -21.22
CA SER A 24 8.30 12.70 -22.24
C SER A 24 6.82 12.43 -21.95
N SER A 25 6.14 13.39 -21.43
CA SER A 25 4.67 13.63 -21.23
C SER A 25 3.64 12.47 -21.30
N GLU A 26 4.02 11.21 -21.34
CA GLU A 26 3.10 10.08 -21.30
C GLU A 26 3.23 9.33 -19.95
N ASN A 27 2.12 9.29 -19.20
CA ASN A 27 2.01 8.49 -17.99
C ASN A 27 1.36 7.14 -18.32
N ILE A 28 2.00 6.04 -17.97
CA ILE A 28 1.36 4.73 -18.01
C ILE A 28 0.66 4.47 -16.67
N MET A 29 -0.64 4.25 -16.74
CA MET A 29 -1.43 3.91 -15.57
C MET A 29 -1.21 2.44 -15.21
N LEU A 30 -0.52 2.17 -14.11
CA LEU A 30 -0.28 0.82 -13.60
C LEU A 30 -1.50 0.18 -12.94
N LEU A 31 -2.39 1.00 -12.38
CA LEU A 31 -3.63 0.58 -11.77
C LEU A 31 -4.80 1.24 -12.50
N ASN A 32 -5.33 0.58 -13.52
CA ASN A 32 -6.62 0.94 -14.08
C ASN A 32 -7.70 -0.07 -13.65
N SER A 33 -8.95 0.32 -13.76
CA SER A 33 -10.10 -0.48 -13.33
C SER A 33 -10.19 -1.86 -13.99
N MET A 34 -9.68 -2.00 -15.22
CA MET A 34 -9.68 -3.29 -15.92
C MET A 34 -8.61 -4.22 -15.37
N ILE A 35 -7.40 -3.73 -15.14
CA ILE A 35 -6.30 -4.51 -14.58
C ILE A 35 -6.64 -4.93 -13.15
N MET A 36 -7.27 -4.06 -12.39
CA MET A 36 -7.71 -4.37 -11.02
C MET A 36 -8.76 -5.48 -10.96
N LYS A 37 -9.69 -5.52 -11.91
CA LYS A 37 -10.75 -6.54 -11.95
C LYS A 37 -10.27 -7.91 -12.45
N THR A 38 -9.38 -7.93 -13.44
CA THR A 38 -8.91 -9.18 -14.07
C THR A 38 -7.77 -9.84 -13.29
N GLU A 39 -6.99 -9.05 -12.56
CA GLU A 39 -5.84 -9.55 -11.79
C GLU A 39 -6.12 -9.60 -10.28
N ASN A 40 -7.24 -10.09 -9.85
CA ASN A 40 -7.72 -10.15 -8.47
C ASN A 40 -6.76 -10.88 -7.49
N ARG A 41 -5.46 -10.52 -7.52
CA ARG A 41 -4.38 -11.15 -6.76
C ARG A 41 -3.70 -10.22 -5.76
N TRP A 42 -4.32 -9.09 -5.45
CA TRP A 42 -3.85 -8.27 -4.34
C TRP A 42 -3.90 -9.07 -3.05
N ARG A 43 -2.81 -9.08 -2.33
CA ARG A 43 -2.69 -9.86 -1.09
C ARG A 43 -2.51 -8.93 0.10
N ILE A 44 -3.26 -9.21 1.14
CA ILE A 44 -3.07 -8.63 2.46
C ILE A 44 -2.03 -9.45 3.19
N VAL A 45 -1.06 -8.77 3.78
CA VAL A 45 -0.07 -9.36 4.67
C VAL A 45 0.05 -8.48 5.91
N ASN A 46 -0.36 -9.03 7.03
CA ASN A 46 -0.30 -8.41 8.34
C ASN A 46 0.72 -9.11 9.22
N ASP A 47 1.03 -8.52 10.35
CA ASP A 47 1.95 -9.05 11.35
C ASP A 47 1.49 -10.34 12.03
N GLY A 48 0.26 -10.80 11.80
CA GLY A 48 -0.24 -12.08 12.25
C GLY A 48 0.62 -13.28 11.88
N VAL A 49 1.41 -13.17 10.78
CA VAL A 49 2.42 -14.18 10.39
C VAL A 49 3.55 -14.32 11.42
N MET A 50 3.71 -13.35 12.32
CA MET A 50 4.70 -13.32 13.40
C MET A 50 4.04 -13.32 14.78
N GLY A 51 2.72 -13.55 14.85
CA GLY A 51 1.96 -13.54 16.10
C GLY A 51 1.37 -12.18 16.51
N GLY A 52 1.53 -11.14 15.67
CA GLY A 52 0.90 -9.84 15.91
C GLY A 52 -0.62 -9.86 15.73
N LEU A 53 -1.29 -8.82 16.19
CA LEU A 53 -2.76 -8.70 16.22
C LEU A 53 -3.33 -7.69 15.23
N SER A 54 -2.52 -7.19 14.30
CA SER A 54 -3.00 -6.28 13.27
C SER A 54 -3.93 -6.99 12.29
N SER A 55 -4.96 -6.28 11.82
CA SER A 55 -5.92 -6.78 10.84
C SER A 55 -6.20 -5.74 9.78
N SER A 56 -6.38 -6.17 8.54
CA SER A 56 -6.73 -5.28 7.45
C SER A 56 -7.57 -5.94 6.39
N LYS A 57 -8.20 -5.11 5.56
CA LYS A 57 -8.98 -5.52 4.39
C LYS A 57 -8.72 -4.58 3.23
N ALA A 58 -8.88 -5.10 2.02
CA ALA A 58 -8.85 -4.32 0.80
C ALA A 58 -10.12 -4.58 -0.01
N ILE A 59 -10.72 -3.51 -0.52
CA ILE A 59 -11.87 -3.56 -1.42
C ILE A 59 -11.41 -2.94 -2.73
N VAL A 60 -11.48 -3.69 -3.81
CA VAL A 60 -11.15 -3.22 -5.15
C VAL A 60 -12.43 -2.80 -5.85
N GLU A 61 -12.56 -1.51 -6.13
CA GLU A 61 -13.64 -0.92 -6.91
C GLU A 61 -13.16 -0.59 -8.33
N SER A 62 -14.04 -0.08 -9.17
CA SER A 62 -13.74 0.13 -10.59
C SER A 62 -12.57 1.07 -10.88
N ASN A 63 -12.26 2.00 -9.97
CA ASN A 63 -11.21 3.02 -10.17
C ASN A 63 -10.38 3.31 -8.92
N LYS A 64 -10.55 2.53 -7.85
CA LYS A 64 -9.82 2.73 -6.61
C LYS A 64 -9.66 1.44 -5.81
N ILE A 65 -8.69 1.42 -4.93
CA ILE A 65 -8.57 0.43 -3.86
C ILE A 65 -8.83 1.14 -2.54
N ILE A 66 -9.71 0.58 -1.74
CA ILE A 66 -9.93 1.00 -0.36
C ILE A 66 -9.17 0.02 0.52
N PHE A 67 -8.12 0.49 1.16
CA PHE A 67 -7.33 -0.29 2.10
C PHE A 67 -7.57 0.24 3.51
N SER A 68 -8.07 -0.60 4.39
CA SER A 68 -8.43 -0.21 5.76
C SER A 68 -8.11 -1.30 6.76
N GLY A 69 -7.91 -0.92 8.01
CA GLY A 69 -7.63 -1.89 9.04
C GLY A 69 -7.26 -1.27 10.38
N ASN A 70 -6.70 -2.11 11.20
CA ASN A 70 -6.32 -1.83 12.55
C ASN A 70 -4.91 -2.35 12.80
N VAL A 71 -3.97 -1.47 13.13
CA VAL A 71 -2.60 -1.85 13.46
C VAL A 71 -2.46 -1.89 14.97
N SER A 72 -2.00 -3.03 15.50
CA SER A 72 -1.68 -3.25 16.90
C SER A 72 -0.17 -3.43 17.06
N LEU A 73 0.40 -2.84 18.10
CA LEU A 73 1.80 -3.04 18.49
C LEU A 73 1.98 -4.23 19.47
N GLU A 74 0.90 -4.88 19.83
CA GLU A 74 0.97 -6.03 20.71
C GLU A 74 1.68 -7.21 20.05
N ASN A 75 2.30 -8.05 20.85
CA ASN A 75 3.02 -9.26 20.42
C ASN A 75 4.10 -8.98 19.36
N ASN A 76 4.82 -7.85 19.50
CA ASN A 76 5.79 -7.39 18.49
C ASN A 76 5.20 -7.17 17.09
N GLY A 77 3.90 -6.88 17.02
CA GLY A 77 3.22 -6.48 15.80
C GLY A 77 3.57 -5.06 15.37
N GLY A 78 2.79 -4.48 14.50
CA GLY A 78 2.92 -3.08 14.10
C GLY A 78 2.82 -2.83 12.61
N PHE A 79 2.38 -3.79 11.81
CA PHE A 79 2.18 -3.53 10.38
C PHE A 79 0.95 -4.23 9.78
N ALA A 80 0.42 -3.56 8.78
CA ALA A 80 -0.52 -4.13 7.83
C ALA A 80 -0.11 -3.66 6.44
N SER A 81 -0.12 -4.54 5.45
CA SER A 81 0.31 -4.23 4.10
C SER A 81 -0.61 -4.80 3.04
N LEU A 82 -0.74 -4.06 1.93
CA LEU A 82 -1.39 -4.49 0.71
C LEU A 82 -0.32 -4.65 -0.37
N ARG A 83 -0.25 -5.83 -0.96
CA ARG A 83 0.76 -6.18 -1.96
C ARG A 83 0.13 -6.44 -3.31
N SER A 84 0.67 -5.79 -4.34
CA SER A 84 0.27 -6.03 -5.73
C SER A 84 0.68 -7.43 -6.19
N PRO A 85 0.04 -7.95 -7.25
CA PRO A 85 0.59 -9.07 -8.01
C PRO A 85 1.99 -8.73 -8.51
N VAL A 86 2.82 -9.76 -8.63
CA VAL A 86 4.14 -9.62 -9.24
C VAL A 86 3.97 -9.54 -10.75
N LYS A 87 4.60 -8.55 -11.36
CA LYS A 87 4.62 -8.29 -12.79
C LYS A 87 5.99 -7.81 -13.20
N ASP A 88 6.41 -8.17 -14.40
CA ASP A 88 7.57 -7.58 -15.02
C ASP A 88 7.19 -6.20 -15.58
N TYR A 89 7.74 -5.16 -14.99
CA TYR A 89 7.61 -3.79 -15.46
C TYR A 89 8.97 -3.33 -15.98
N ASN A 90 9.01 -2.81 -17.19
CA ASN A 90 10.20 -2.10 -17.65
C ASN A 90 10.17 -0.66 -17.11
N PHE A 91 10.94 -0.40 -16.06
CA PHE A 91 11.04 0.92 -15.44
C PHE A 91 12.11 1.83 -16.07
N GLU A 92 12.93 1.34 -17.02
CA GLU A 92 14.07 2.07 -17.57
C GLU A 92 13.67 3.40 -18.24
N GLU A 93 12.47 3.45 -18.79
CA GLU A 93 11.95 4.63 -19.48
C GLU A 93 11.23 5.63 -18.59
N TYR A 94 11.14 5.36 -17.28
CA TYR A 94 10.34 6.16 -16.36
C TYR A 94 11.19 6.84 -15.29
N SER A 95 10.86 8.08 -14.98
CA SER A 95 11.55 8.88 -13.97
C SER A 95 11.03 8.68 -12.56
N GLY A 96 9.85 8.08 -12.39
CA GLY A 96 9.27 7.88 -11.08
C GLY A 96 7.90 7.25 -11.06
N LEU A 97 7.41 7.02 -9.86
CA LEU A 97 6.09 6.49 -9.56
C LEU A 97 5.24 7.60 -8.96
N GLU A 98 4.07 7.83 -9.53
CA GLU A 98 3.07 8.75 -8.99
C GLU A 98 1.93 7.97 -8.32
N LEU A 99 1.59 8.38 -7.11
CA LEU A 99 0.47 7.83 -6.34
C LEU A 99 -0.54 8.93 -6.04
N LYS A 100 -1.80 8.70 -6.37
CA LYS A 100 -2.90 9.53 -5.92
C LYS A 100 -3.61 8.84 -4.76
N ILE A 101 -3.56 9.45 -3.59
CA ILE A 101 -4.01 8.85 -2.33
C ILE A 101 -4.93 9.83 -1.61
N ASN A 102 -6.02 9.29 -1.05
CA ASN A 102 -6.81 9.96 -0.03
C ASN A 102 -6.64 9.21 1.27
N GLY A 103 -6.02 9.82 2.25
CA GLY A 103 -5.67 9.18 3.52
C GLY A 103 -6.46 9.70 4.71
N ASP A 104 -6.11 9.21 5.87
CA ASP A 104 -6.76 9.52 7.16
C ASP A 104 -5.91 10.44 8.06
N GLY A 105 -4.87 11.05 7.52
CA GLY A 105 -3.93 11.91 8.25
C GLY A 105 -2.77 11.16 8.90
N LYS A 106 -2.60 9.87 8.60
CA LYS A 106 -1.51 9.06 9.13
C LYS A 106 -0.36 8.92 8.13
N ARG A 107 0.73 8.32 8.63
CA ARG A 107 1.93 8.02 7.86
C ARG A 107 1.82 6.64 7.24
N TYR A 108 2.20 6.56 5.97
CA TYR A 108 2.25 5.34 5.18
C TYR A 108 3.60 5.17 4.51
N SER A 109 3.87 3.97 4.03
CA SER A 109 5.04 3.67 3.23
C SER A 109 4.62 2.94 1.96
N ILE A 110 5.29 3.27 0.87
CA ILE A 110 5.28 2.46 -0.34
C ILE A 110 6.63 1.79 -0.49
N SER A 111 6.61 0.51 -0.85
CA SER A 111 7.83 -0.24 -1.12
C SER A 111 7.73 -0.89 -2.50
N MET A 112 8.78 -0.76 -3.28
CA MET A 112 8.99 -1.50 -4.51
C MET A 112 10.07 -2.55 -4.29
N LYS A 113 9.87 -3.73 -4.86
CA LYS A 113 10.79 -4.84 -4.76
C LYS A 113 11.20 -5.29 -6.15
N GLU A 114 12.49 -5.43 -6.37
CA GLU A 114 13.04 -5.81 -7.67
C GLU A 114 12.78 -7.29 -8.03
N THR A 115 12.59 -8.15 -7.02
CA THR A 115 12.44 -9.59 -7.23
C THR A 115 11.45 -10.19 -6.25
N THR A 116 10.91 -11.37 -6.62
CA THR A 116 10.07 -12.18 -5.74
C THR A 116 10.83 -12.89 -4.63
N TYR A 117 12.14 -13.01 -4.76
CA TYR A 117 12.98 -13.67 -3.75
C TYR A 117 13.19 -12.80 -2.52
N PHE A 118 13.39 -13.43 -1.38
CA PHE A 118 13.54 -12.74 -0.08
C PHE A 118 14.77 -11.82 -0.01
N SER A 119 15.77 -12.05 -0.86
CA SER A 119 17.06 -11.37 -0.91
C SER A 119 17.12 -10.18 -1.89
N GLY A 120 16.01 -9.66 -2.35
CA GLY A 120 16.01 -8.51 -3.28
C GLY A 120 16.15 -7.16 -2.60
N TYR A 121 16.56 -6.14 -3.36
CA TYR A 121 16.57 -4.75 -2.91
C TYR A 121 15.14 -4.23 -2.73
N PHE A 122 14.95 -3.43 -1.69
CA PHE A 122 13.70 -2.71 -1.44
C PHE A 122 13.96 -1.21 -1.59
N PHE A 123 13.14 -0.58 -2.42
CA PHE A 123 13.05 0.87 -2.47
C PHE A 123 11.82 1.27 -1.67
N THR A 124 12.01 1.96 -0.57
CA THR A 124 10.91 2.37 0.30
C THR A 124 10.88 3.88 0.43
N SER A 125 9.72 4.46 0.24
CA SER A 125 9.42 5.85 0.53
C SER A 125 8.29 5.94 1.54
N THR A 126 8.45 6.82 2.51
CA THR A 126 7.44 7.10 3.54
C THR A 126 6.84 8.46 3.29
N PHE A 127 5.53 8.57 3.44
CA PHE A 127 4.78 9.81 3.23
C PHE A 127 3.69 9.97 4.28
N GLU A 128 3.32 11.22 4.51
CA GLU A 128 2.21 11.57 5.39
C GLU A 128 0.99 11.89 4.53
N THR A 129 -0.18 11.48 4.99
CA THR A 129 -1.45 11.83 4.36
C THR A 129 -2.12 12.94 5.14
N LYS A 130 -3.02 13.65 4.48
CA LYS A 130 -3.95 14.55 5.15
C LYS A 130 -5.33 13.92 5.15
N LYS A 131 -6.05 14.13 6.23
CA LYS A 131 -7.39 13.56 6.36
C LYS A 131 -8.33 14.18 5.34
N ASP A 132 -9.01 13.33 4.59
CA ASP A 132 -10.03 13.69 3.59
C ASP A 132 -9.49 14.58 2.42
N GLU A 133 -8.17 14.64 2.22
CA GLU A 133 -7.52 15.31 1.09
C GLU A 133 -6.86 14.27 0.14
N TRP A 134 -6.85 14.62 -1.16
CA TRP A 134 -6.16 13.84 -2.20
C TRP A 134 -4.73 14.33 -2.43
#